data_80d59b1d70c1158c26412677f1d11ef4
#
_entry.id   80d59b1d70c1158c26412677f1d11ef4
#
_cell.length_a   1.000
_cell.length_b   1.000
_cell.length_c   1.000
_cell.angle_alpha   90.00
_cell.angle_beta   90.00
_cell.angle_gamma   90.00
#
_symmetry.space_group_name_H-M   'P 1'
#
loop_
_entity.id
_entity.type
_entity.pdbx_description
1 polymer ?
#
loop_
_entity_poly.entity_id
_entity_poly.type
_entity_poly.pdbx_seq_one_letter_code
_entity_poly.pdbx_strand_id
1 'polypeptide(L)'
;MKILIVGATSGIGRALFELYASQGHEVAVVGRRQEMLDEMCRQHSQGTVYAYRADVTDVESTPVWLDGVWKDMTVVDVVIVSAGVGELNPQLEYAKEVATLNTNVVGWTCLVDEVFNRFLAQGRGHLAVISSVGGQRGEPSAPAYTATKAFQINYAEALRKKARKSGLPIYVTDIRPGFVDTKMAQGEGLFWVMPTEKVALQIARAIRRRRSVAVVTKRWRPIHFLWRHLPRFVYDRL
;
A
#
# COMPACT_ATOMS: atom_id res chain seq x y z
N MET A 1 -16.04 -2.73 10.53
CA MET A 1 -15.26 -1.55 10.10
C MET A 1 -15.58 -1.26 8.65
N LYS A 2 -15.48 0.00 8.25
CA LYS A 2 -15.61 0.48 6.88
C LYS A 2 -14.21 0.71 6.30
N ILE A 3 -13.85 -0.05 5.28
CA ILE A 3 -12.47 -0.17 4.82
C ILE A 3 -12.40 0.13 3.32
N LEU A 4 -11.52 1.05 2.94
CA LEU A 4 -11.19 1.31 1.54
C LEU A 4 -9.86 0.63 1.19
N ILE A 5 -9.82 -0.16 0.11
CA ILE A 5 -8.60 -0.80 -0.39
C ILE A 5 -8.33 -0.33 -1.82
N VAL A 6 -7.27 0.44 -2.00
CA VAL A 6 -6.82 0.91 -3.32
C VAL A 6 -5.73 -0.03 -3.85
N GLY A 7 -5.93 -0.57 -5.06
CA GLY A 7 -5.12 -1.65 -5.62
C GLY A 7 -5.61 -3.04 -5.18
N ALA A 8 -6.95 -3.21 -5.07
CA ALA A 8 -7.58 -4.41 -4.53
C ALA A 8 -7.66 -5.60 -5.50
N THR A 9 -7.42 -5.41 -6.81
CA THR A 9 -7.68 -6.45 -7.82
C THR A 9 -6.60 -7.53 -7.95
N SER A 10 -5.50 -7.47 -7.18
CA SER A 10 -4.44 -8.50 -7.19
C SER A 10 -3.55 -8.47 -5.95
N GLY A 11 -2.74 -9.52 -5.80
CA GLY A 11 -1.69 -9.59 -4.79
C GLY A 11 -2.18 -9.31 -3.36
N ILE A 12 -1.42 -8.50 -2.63
CA ILE A 12 -1.71 -8.17 -1.22
C ILE A 12 -3.07 -7.50 -1.06
N GLY A 13 -3.44 -6.58 -1.97
CA GLY A 13 -4.73 -5.89 -1.92
C GLY A 13 -5.91 -6.84 -2.07
N ARG A 14 -5.83 -7.81 -2.99
CA ARG A 14 -6.87 -8.83 -3.15
C ARG A 14 -6.96 -9.73 -1.91
N ALA A 15 -5.87 -10.19 -1.38
CA ALA A 15 -5.86 -11.01 -0.17
C ALA A 15 -6.41 -10.28 1.06
N LEU A 16 -6.17 -8.97 1.18
CA LEU A 16 -6.76 -8.13 2.22
C LEU A 16 -8.28 -7.98 2.04
N PHE A 17 -8.72 -7.78 0.80
CA PHE A 17 -10.15 -7.74 0.51
C PHE A 17 -10.85 -9.03 0.94
N GLU A 18 -10.36 -10.19 0.49
CA GLU A 18 -10.93 -11.49 0.85
C GLU A 18 -11.00 -11.69 2.36
N LEU A 19 -9.92 -11.31 3.06
CA LEU A 19 -9.85 -11.41 4.50
C LEU A 19 -10.90 -10.55 5.20
N TYR A 20 -11.04 -9.27 4.80
CA TYR A 20 -11.97 -8.37 5.46
C TYR A 20 -13.43 -8.63 5.07
N ALA A 21 -13.69 -8.96 3.80
CA ALA A 21 -15.02 -9.30 3.34
C ALA A 21 -15.55 -10.59 4.01
N SER A 22 -14.70 -11.63 4.15
CA SER A 22 -15.06 -12.86 4.87
C SER A 22 -15.34 -12.66 6.36
N GLN A 23 -14.84 -11.56 6.94
CA GLN A 23 -15.12 -11.18 8.34
C GLN A 23 -16.36 -10.28 8.49
N GLY A 24 -17.13 -10.06 7.42
CA GLY A 24 -18.34 -9.24 7.42
C GLY A 24 -18.07 -7.74 7.53
N HIS A 25 -16.89 -7.27 7.10
CA HIS A 25 -16.61 -5.83 7.03
C HIS A 25 -17.22 -5.21 5.78
N GLU A 26 -17.58 -3.95 5.84
CA GLU A 26 -18.00 -3.13 4.70
C GLU A 26 -16.72 -2.66 3.97
N VAL A 27 -16.58 -3.04 2.69
CA VAL A 27 -15.31 -2.83 1.97
C VAL A 27 -15.54 -2.11 0.65
N ALA A 28 -14.90 -0.97 0.46
CA ALA A 28 -14.75 -0.34 -0.85
C ALA A 28 -13.45 -0.80 -1.51
N VAL A 29 -13.52 -1.20 -2.77
CA VAL A 29 -12.39 -1.69 -3.56
C VAL A 29 -12.16 -0.82 -4.78
N VAL A 30 -10.90 -0.44 -4.99
CA VAL A 30 -10.49 0.40 -6.11
C VAL A 30 -9.44 -0.30 -6.95
N GLY A 31 -9.60 -0.24 -8.27
CA GLY A 31 -8.65 -0.80 -9.22
C GLY A 31 -8.99 -0.46 -10.65
N ARG A 32 -8.14 -0.83 -11.59
CA ARG A 32 -8.29 -0.52 -13.03
C ARG A 32 -9.14 -1.55 -13.79
N ARG A 33 -9.22 -2.78 -13.26
CA ARG A 33 -9.81 -3.94 -13.94
C ARG A 33 -11.26 -4.12 -13.53
N GLN A 34 -12.20 -3.61 -14.37
CA GLN A 34 -13.64 -3.63 -14.08
C GLN A 34 -14.16 -5.05 -13.84
N GLU A 35 -13.82 -6.00 -14.70
CA GLU A 35 -14.29 -7.39 -14.59
C GLU A 35 -13.95 -8.03 -13.23
N MET A 36 -12.75 -7.74 -12.71
CA MET A 36 -12.33 -8.24 -11.39
C MET A 36 -13.06 -7.55 -10.25
N LEU A 37 -13.36 -6.27 -10.39
CA LEU A 37 -14.16 -5.53 -9.41
C LEU A 37 -15.60 -6.08 -9.36
N ASP A 38 -16.21 -6.34 -10.51
CA ASP A 38 -17.55 -6.92 -10.61
C ASP A 38 -17.62 -8.34 -10.02
N GLU A 39 -16.54 -9.12 -10.25
CA GLU A 39 -16.41 -10.44 -9.63
C GLU A 39 -16.36 -10.35 -8.09
N MET A 40 -15.56 -9.41 -7.56
CA MET A 40 -15.44 -9.19 -6.12
C MET A 40 -16.79 -8.84 -5.49
N CYS A 41 -17.59 -8.00 -6.13
CA CYS A 41 -18.94 -7.68 -5.66
C CYS A 41 -19.86 -8.90 -5.68
N ARG A 42 -19.81 -9.73 -6.73
CA ARG A 42 -20.67 -10.93 -6.85
C ARG A 42 -20.35 -12.01 -5.83
N GLN A 43 -19.06 -12.22 -5.52
CA GLN A 43 -18.62 -13.28 -4.63
C GLN A 43 -18.91 -13.00 -3.14
N HIS A 44 -19.12 -11.75 -2.75
CA HIS A 44 -19.32 -11.35 -1.36
C HIS A 44 -20.71 -10.72 -1.13
N SER A 45 -21.76 -11.41 -1.56
CA SER A 45 -23.15 -10.98 -1.43
C SER A 45 -23.65 -10.85 0.03
N GLN A 46 -22.95 -11.46 1.00
CA GLN A 46 -23.29 -11.35 2.42
C GLN A 46 -22.73 -10.10 3.11
N GLY A 47 -21.78 -9.39 2.46
CA GLY A 47 -21.22 -8.13 2.94
C GLY A 47 -21.52 -6.99 1.96
N THR A 48 -21.38 -5.75 2.42
CA THR A 48 -21.49 -4.61 1.52
C THR A 48 -20.14 -4.36 0.87
N VAL A 49 -20.05 -4.54 -0.45
CA VAL A 49 -18.87 -4.27 -1.25
C VAL A 49 -19.21 -3.18 -2.27
N TYR A 50 -18.43 -2.11 -2.24
CA TYR A 50 -18.51 -1.02 -3.22
C TYR A 50 -17.30 -1.11 -4.16
N ALA A 51 -17.51 -1.00 -5.45
CA ALA A 51 -16.44 -1.10 -6.44
C ALA A 51 -16.29 0.20 -7.23
N TYR A 52 -15.06 0.69 -7.33
CA TYR A 52 -14.73 1.92 -8.06
C TYR A 52 -13.61 1.61 -9.06
N ARG A 53 -13.89 1.83 -10.33
CA ARG A 53 -12.86 1.76 -11.36
C ARG A 53 -12.09 3.09 -11.36
N ALA A 54 -10.80 3.04 -11.01
CA ALA A 54 -9.92 4.20 -11.06
C ALA A 54 -8.46 3.79 -11.31
N ASP A 55 -7.72 4.70 -11.92
CA ASP A 55 -6.26 4.63 -12.02
C ASP A 55 -5.66 5.71 -11.11
N VAL A 56 -4.77 5.31 -10.22
CA VAL A 56 -4.13 6.27 -9.29
C VAL A 56 -3.24 7.29 -10.00
N THR A 57 -2.84 7.03 -11.26
CA THR A 57 -2.06 7.98 -12.08
C THR A 57 -2.92 9.12 -12.64
N ASP A 58 -4.24 8.95 -12.68
CA ASP A 58 -5.20 10.00 -12.98
C ASP A 58 -5.51 10.81 -11.70
N VAL A 59 -4.62 11.76 -11.43
CA VAL A 59 -4.67 12.56 -10.21
C VAL A 59 -5.88 13.49 -10.16
N GLU A 60 -6.39 13.92 -11.32
CA GLU A 60 -7.55 14.81 -11.41
C GLU A 60 -8.85 14.09 -11.02
N SER A 61 -8.97 12.81 -11.34
CA SER A 61 -10.14 12.00 -10.97
C SER A 61 -10.11 11.54 -9.49
N THR A 62 -8.96 11.58 -8.83
CA THR A 62 -8.80 11.06 -7.48
C THR A 62 -9.77 11.67 -6.45
N PRO A 63 -9.97 12.99 -6.36
CA PRO A 63 -10.95 13.58 -5.45
C PRO A 63 -12.38 13.10 -5.75
N VAL A 64 -12.72 12.97 -7.04
CA VAL A 64 -14.09 12.66 -7.50
C VAL A 64 -14.52 11.26 -7.08
N TRP A 65 -13.71 10.23 -7.34
CA TRP A 65 -14.08 8.87 -6.92
C TRP A 65 -13.95 8.68 -5.40
N LEU A 66 -13.07 9.41 -4.72
CA LEU A 66 -13.02 9.42 -3.25
C LEU A 66 -14.31 10.03 -2.67
N ASP A 67 -14.86 11.09 -3.24
CA ASP A 67 -16.13 11.64 -2.81
C ASP A 67 -17.26 10.61 -2.95
N GLY A 68 -17.25 9.81 -4.03
CA GLY A 68 -18.15 8.66 -4.18
C GLY A 68 -18.03 7.68 -3.03
N VAL A 69 -16.80 7.28 -2.67
CA VAL A 69 -16.54 6.38 -1.54
C VAL A 69 -17.08 6.93 -0.22
N TRP A 70 -16.79 8.21 0.10
CA TRP A 70 -17.27 8.83 1.34
C TRP A 70 -18.77 9.03 1.35
N LYS A 71 -19.40 9.27 0.18
CA LYS A 71 -20.86 9.33 0.03
C LYS A 71 -21.51 7.98 0.33
N ASP A 72 -21.02 6.91 -0.27
CA ASP A 72 -21.62 5.58 -0.14
C ASP A 72 -21.37 4.98 1.25
N MET A 73 -20.17 5.16 1.79
CA MET A 73 -19.79 4.62 3.10
C MET A 73 -20.10 5.56 4.27
N THR A 74 -20.40 6.84 4.03
CA THR A 74 -20.60 7.91 5.03
C THR A 74 -19.37 8.20 5.91
N VAL A 75 -18.65 7.19 6.32
CA VAL A 75 -17.41 7.27 7.10
C VAL A 75 -16.49 6.13 6.66
N VAL A 76 -15.18 6.39 6.64
CA VAL A 76 -14.18 5.36 6.35
C VAL A 76 -13.26 5.22 7.57
N ASP A 77 -13.21 4.02 8.14
CA ASP A 77 -12.37 3.76 9.32
C ASP A 77 -10.90 3.53 8.94
N VAL A 78 -10.68 2.81 7.83
CA VAL A 78 -9.34 2.41 7.38
C VAL A 78 -9.22 2.58 5.87
N VAL A 79 -8.16 3.23 5.42
CA VAL A 79 -7.75 3.20 4.01
C VAL A 79 -6.43 2.45 3.88
N ILE A 80 -6.41 1.46 2.99
CA ILE A 80 -5.22 0.66 2.67
C ILE A 80 -4.77 0.98 1.24
N VAL A 81 -3.61 1.62 1.11
CA VAL A 81 -3.02 1.94 -0.18
C VAL A 81 -2.05 0.81 -0.57
N SER A 82 -2.57 -0.14 -1.35
CA SER A 82 -1.84 -1.28 -1.91
C SER A 82 -1.45 -1.08 -3.36
N ALA A 83 -1.99 -0.04 -4.01
CA ALA A 83 -1.61 0.32 -5.36
C ALA A 83 -0.13 0.67 -5.45
N GLY A 84 0.54 0.10 -6.44
CA GLY A 84 1.95 0.32 -6.70
C GLY A 84 2.43 -0.61 -7.81
N VAL A 85 3.50 -0.22 -8.46
CA VAL A 85 4.17 -0.98 -9.51
C VAL A 85 5.66 -1.07 -9.21
N GLY A 86 6.30 -2.10 -9.76
CA GLY A 86 7.74 -2.28 -9.72
C GLY A 86 8.14 -3.20 -10.87
N GLU A 87 9.11 -2.77 -11.63
CA GLU A 87 9.65 -3.50 -12.77
C GLU A 87 11.16 -3.52 -12.67
N LEU A 88 11.77 -4.62 -13.08
CA LEU A 88 13.22 -4.72 -13.22
C LEU A 88 13.66 -3.87 -14.42
N ASN A 89 14.66 -3.03 -14.21
CA ASN A 89 15.16 -2.10 -15.23
C ASN A 89 16.69 -1.95 -15.18
N PRO A 90 17.45 -3.04 -15.36
CA PRO A 90 18.90 -2.98 -15.28
C PRO A 90 19.53 -2.13 -16.40
N GLN A 91 18.82 -1.89 -17.51
CA GLN A 91 19.26 -1.05 -18.63
C GLN A 91 18.90 0.42 -18.47
N LEU A 92 18.22 0.81 -17.39
CA LEU A 92 17.80 2.19 -17.11
C LEU A 92 16.93 2.80 -18.23
N GLU A 93 15.99 2.01 -18.76
CA GLU A 93 15.00 2.49 -19.74
C GLU A 93 14.09 3.54 -19.09
N TYR A 94 14.22 4.79 -19.52
CA TYR A 94 13.55 5.94 -18.89
C TYR A 94 12.02 5.79 -18.81
N ALA A 95 11.39 5.20 -19.83
CA ALA A 95 9.93 5.00 -19.85
C ALA A 95 9.43 4.12 -18.68
N LYS A 96 10.19 3.08 -18.31
CA LYS A 96 9.88 2.20 -17.17
C LYS A 96 10.03 2.94 -15.84
N GLU A 97 11.07 3.78 -15.72
CA GLU A 97 11.28 4.62 -14.53
C GLU A 97 10.12 5.60 -14.36
N VAL A 98 9.72 6.31 -15.43
CA VAL A 98 8.59 7.26 -15.38
C VAL A 98 7.29 6.60 -15.01
N ALA A 99 6.97 5.42 -15.55
CA ALA A 99 5.75 4.68 -15.19
C ALA A 99 5.73 4.33 -13.68
N THR A 100 6.89 3.93 -13.15
CA THR A 100 7.05 3.64 -11.72
C THR A 100 6.90 4.91 -10.86
N LEU A 101 7.50 6.03 -11.27
CA LEU A 101 7.40 7.31 -10.58
C LEU A 101 5.96 7.84 -10.57
N ASN A 102 5.29 7.82 -11.73
CA ASN A 102 3.92 8.31 -11.84
C ASN A 102 2.96 7.57 -10.92
N THR A 103 3.09 6.24 -10.84
CA THR A 103 2.22 5.43 -9.97
C THR A 103 2.60 5.56 -8.50
N ASN A 104 3.89 5.35 -8.17
CA ASN A 104 4.32 5.18 -6.78
C ASN A 104 4.64 6.49 -6.07
N VAL A 105 4.82 7.59 -6.82
CA VAL A 105 5.10 8.92 -6.25
C VAL A 105 3.96 9.86 -6.56
N VAL A 106 3.74 10.22 -7.82
CA VAL A 106 2.77 11.28 -8.18
C VAL A 106 1.36 10.88 -7.78
N GLY A 107 0.82 9.82 -8.34
CA GLY A 107 -0.54 9.36 -8.05
C GLY A 107 -0.71 8.90 -6.61
N TRP A 108 0.31 8.21 -6.06
CA TRP A 108 0.30 7.79 -4.67
C TRP A 108 0.23 8.99 -3.70
N THR A 109 0.98 10.06 -3.95
CA THR A 109 0.97 11.27 -3.10
C THR A 109 -0.38 11.95 -3.13
N CYS A 110 -0.94 12.18 -4.34
CA CYS A 110 -2.28 12.76 -4.49
C CYS A 110 -3.31 11.96 -3.67
N LEU A 111 -3.35 10.65 -3.85
CA LEU A 111 -4.28 9.77 -3.13
C LEU A 111 -4.10 9.86 -1.61
N VAL A 112 -2.87 9.78 -1.13
CA VAL A 112 -2.57 9.76 0.31
C VAL A 112 -2.90 11.09 0.97
N ASP A 113 -2.66 12.22 0.31
CA ASP A 113 -2.99 13.55 0.80
C ASP A 113 -4.50 13.77 0.86
N GLU A 114 -5.21 13.39 -0.20
CA GLU A 114 -6.66 13.44 -0.25
C GLU A 114 -7.32 12.62 0.87
N VAL A 115 -6.84 11.40 1.09
CA VAL A 115 -7.30 10.54 2.18
C VAL A 115 -6.99 11.14 3.54
N PHE A 116 -5.78 11.65 3.71
CA PHE A 116 -5.37 12.24 4.99
C PHE A 116 -6.19 13.49 5.34
N ASN A 117 -6.47 14.35 4.37
CA ASN A 117 -7.32 15.53 4.54
C ASN A 117 -8.77 15.15 4.87
N ARG A 118 -9.31 14.09 4.25
CA ARG A 118 -10.63 13.56 4.62
C ARG A 118 -10.66 13.02 6.05
N PHE A 119 -9.60 12.38 6.51
CA PHE A 119 -9.50 11.96 7.91
C PHE A 119 -9.40 13.13 8.89
N LEU A 120 -8.73 14.22 8.50
CA LEU A 120 -8.73 15.46 9.31
C LEU A 120 -10.14 16.04 9.40
N ALA A 121 -10.87 16.12 8.29
CA ALA A 121 -12.25 16.62 8.27
C ALA A 121 -13.22 15.69 9.02
N GLN A 122 -13.02 14.37 8.90
CA GLN A 122 -13.81 13.34 9.60
C GLN A 122 -13.51 13.28 11.12
N GLY A 123 -12.37 13.83 11.55
CA GLY A 123 -11.91 13.82 12.93
C GLY A 123 -11.26 12.51 13.41
N ARG A 124 -11.16 11.47 12.53
CA ARG A 124 -10.55 10.18 12.84
C ARG A 124 -10.23 9.41 11.58
N GLY A 125 -9.34 8.42 11.68
CA GLY A 125 -9.08 7.50 10.59
C GLY A 125 -7.78 6.72 10.75
N HIS A 126 -7.56 5.74 9.87
CA HIS A 126 -6.33 4.97 9.85
C HIS A 126 -5.86 4.77 8.40
N LEU A 127 -4.78 5.44 8.03
CA LEU A 127 -4.10 5.27 6.76
C LEU A 127 -3.04 4.17 6.87
N ALA A 128 -3.16 3.10 6.09
CA ALA A 128 -2.17 2.04 5.97
C ALA A 128 -1.57 2.07 4.57
N VAL A 129 -0.26 2.27 4.45
CA VAL A 129 0.43 2.30 3.15
C VAL A 129 1.36 1.10 3.02
N ILE A 130 1.40 0.50 1.83
CA ILE A 130 2.28 -0.64 1.55
C ILE A 130 3.51 -0.14 0.81
N SER A 131 4.58 0.10 1.59
CA SER A 131 5.91 0.41 1.08
C SER A 131 6.70 -0.88 0.74
N SER A 132 7.92 -1.03 1.20
CA SER A 132 8.74 -2.26 1.02
C SER A 132 9.94 -2.23 1.96
N VAL A 133 10.47 -3.41 2.29
CA VAL A 133 11.83 -3.49 2.87
C VAL A 133 12.89 -2.98 1.89
N GLY A 134 12.65 -3.12 0.58
CA GLY A 134 13.52 -2.60 -0.49
C GLY A 134 13.67 -1.08 -0.50
N GLY A 135 12.79 -0.32 0.16
CA GLY A 135 12.95 1.13 0.32
C GLY A 135 14.04 1.55 1.32
N GLN A 136 14.79 0.61 1.91
CA GLN A 136 15.90 0.92 2.83
C GLN A 136 17.22 1.18 2.08
N ARG A 137 17.40 0.59 0.89
CA ARG A 137 18.62 0.66 0.08
C ARG A 137 18.27 0.68 -1.40
N GLY A 138 19.13 1.29 -2.20
CA GLY A 138 19.00 1.27 -3.66
C GLY A 138 19.33 -0.11 -4.21
N GLU A 139 18.51 -0.62 -5.12
CA GLU A 139 18.69 -1.90 -5.80
C GLU A 139 19.05 -1.62 -7.27
N PRO A 140 20.23 -2.07 -7.76
CA PRO A 140 20.69 -1.73 -9.11
C PRO A 140 19.79 -2.25 -10.22
N SER A 141 19.08 -3.35 -10.00
CA SER A 141 18.13 -3.90 -10.99
C SER A 141 16.78 -3.19 -11.02
N ALA A 142 16.45 -2.34 -10.02
CA ALA A 142 15.16 -1.65 -9.93
C ALA A 142 15.28 -0.28 -9.23
N PRO A 143 16.07 0.67 -9.78
CA PRO A 143 16.39 1.93 -9.09
C PRO A 143 15.17 2.77 -8.74
N ALA A 144 14.28 3.05 -9.71
CA ALA A 144 13.08 3.83 -9.45
C ALA A 144 12.17 3.15 -8.41
N TYR A 145 11.99 1.84 -8.49
CA TYR A 145 11.17 1.13 -7.51
C TYR A 145 11.66 1.36 -6.09
N THR A 146 12.95 1.08 -5.81
CA THR A 146 13.49 1.23 -4.46
C THR A 146 13.50 2.68 -3.99
N ALA A 147 13.80 3.63 -4.88
CA ALA A 147 13.73 5.06 -4.60
C ALA A 147 12.29 5.50 -4.27
N THR A 148 11.27 5.03 -5.03
CA THR A 148 9.87 5.35 -4.73
C THR A 148 9.42 4.76 -3.40
N LYS A 149 9.90 3.56 -3.04
CA LYS A 149 9.58 2.96 -1.73
C LYS A 149 10.27 3.68 -0.58
N ALA A 150 11.46 4.22 -0.77
CA ALA A 150 12.13 5.11 0.19
C ALA A 150 11.35 6.42 0.38
N PHE A 151 10.86 7.02 -0.71
CA PHE A 151 9.96 8.18 -0.67
C PHE A 151 8.71 7.89 0.18
N GLN A 152 7.99 6.78 -0.09
CA GLN A 152 6.78 6.40 0.63
C GLN A 152 7.03 6.19 2.14
N ILE A 153 8.17 5.60 2.51
CA ILE A 153 8.60 5.40 3.90
C ILE A 153 8.76 6.75 4.61
N ASN A 154 9.47 7.68 3.99
CA ASN A 154 9.72 9.02 4.55
C ASN A 154 8.42 9.82 4.64
N TYR A 155 7.61 9.80 3.59
CA TYR A 155 6.33 10.49 3.54
C TYR A 155 5.35 10.00 4.61
N ALA A 156 5.22 8.69 4.78
CA ALA A 156 4.40 8.10 5.84
C ALA A 156 4.87 8.49 7.25
N GLU A 157 6.18 8.66 7.45
CA GLU A 157 6.71 9.20 8.71
C GLU A 157 6.28 10.64 8.94
N ALA A 158 6.33 11.49 7.92
CA ALA A 158 5.89 12.87 7.99
C ALA A 158 4.39 12.97 8.33
N LEU A 159 3.55 12.16 7.68
CA LEU A 159 2.12 12.12 7.97
C LEU A 159 1.82 11.63 9.40
N ARG A 160 2.59 10.67 9.95
CA ARG A 160 2.46 10.29 11.37
C ARG A 160 2.72 11.45 12.31
N LYS A 161 3.75 12.26 12.01
CA LYS A 161 4.04 13.46 12.81
C LYS A 161 2.93 14.50 12.69
N LYS A 162 2.38 14.68 11.48
CA LYS A 162 1.24 15.58 11.22
C LYS A 162 -0.02 15.11 11.96
N ALA A 163 -0.34 13.79 11.93
CA ALA A 163 -1.44 13.20 12.66
C ALA A 163 -1.32 13.44 14.19
N ARG A 164 -0.12 13.24 14.75
CA ARG A 164 0.12 13.53 16.19
C ARG A 164 -0.10 15.01 16.53
N LYS A 165 0.35 15.91 15.66
CA LYS A 165 0.18 17.37 15.89
C LYS A 165 -1.28 17.82 15.81
N SER A 166 -2.15 17.11 15.06
CA SER A 166 -3.56 17.44 14.97
C SER A 166 -4.34 17.15 16.28
N GLY A 167 -3.80 16.31 17.16
CA GLY A 167 -4.51 15.86 18.37
C GLY A 167 -5.67 14.90 18.12
N LEU A 168 -5.95 14.56 16.84
CA LEU A 168 -7.04 13.70 16.45
C LEU A 168 -6.61 12.21 16.47
N PRO A 169 -7.53 11.26 16.66
CA PRO A 169 -7.26 9.84 16.61
C PRO A 169 -7.06 9.35 15.16
N ILE A 170 -6.06 9.92 14.50
CA ILE A 170 -5.62 9.54 13.15
C ILE A 170 -4.34 8.74 13.27
N TYR A 171 -4.32 7.57 12.63
CA TYR A 171 -3.18 6.65 12.65
C TYR A 171 -2.61 6.48 11.25
N VAL A 172 -1.29 6.33 11.15
CA VAL A 172 -0.60 6.02 9.89
C VAL A 172 0.32 4.82 10.11
N THR A 173 0.05 3.73 9.40
CA THR A 173 0.86 2.50 9.43
C THR A 173 1.63 2.36 8.13
N ASP A 174 2.96 2.35 8.21
CA ASP A 174 3.86 2.00 7.12
C ASP A 174 4.14 0.49 7.16
N ILE A 175 3.63 -0.22 6.17
CA ILE A 175 3.77 -1.67 6.02
C ILE A 175 4.90 -1.93 5.04
N ARG A 176 5.91 -2.68 5.50
CA ARG A 176 7.13 -3.01 4.74
C ARG A 176 7.20 -4.51 4.48
N PRO A 177 6.59 -5.02 3.41
CA PRO A 177 6.74 -6.41 3.03
C PRO A 177 8.16 -6.70 2.51
N GLY A 178 8.62 -7.94 2.73
CA GLY A 178 9.65 -8.56 1.91
C GLY A 178 9.06 -9.16 0.65
N PHE A 179 9.64 -10.26 0.13
CA PHE A 179 9.10 -10.93 -1.05
C PHE A 179 7.77 -11.61 -0.73
N VAL A 180 6.78 -11.31 -1.55
CA VAL A 180 5.42 -11.84 -1.45
C VAL A 180 5.05 -12.45 -2.80
N ASP A 181 4.39 -13.59 -2.78
CA ASP A 181 3.94 -14.29 -3.98
C ASP A 181 2.91 -13.45 -4.75
N THR A 182 3.42 -12.62 -5.65
CA THR A 182 2.64 -11.69 -6.47
C THR A 182 3.32 -11.56 -7.83
N LYS A 183 2.58 -11.06 -8.82
CA LYS A 183 3.15 -10.77 -10.15
C LYS A 183 4.32 -9.78 -10.13
N MET A 184 4.47 -9.02 -9.06
CA MET A 184 5.56 -8.05 -8.89
C MET A 184 6.86 -8.71 -8.38
N ALA A 185 6.78 -9.87 -7.74
CA ALA A 185 7.96 -10.62 -7.31
C ALA A 185 8.55 -11.35 -8.50
N GLN A 186 9.48 -10.71 -9.19
CA GLN A 186 10.17 -11.20 -10.39
C GLN A 186 11.68 -11.26 -10.15
N GLY A 187 12.38 -12.08 -10.94
CA GLY A 187 13.84 -12.23 -10.89
C GLY A 187 14.29 -13.54 -10.26
N GLU A 188 15.58 -13.83 -10.45
CA GLU A 188 16.25 -14.97 -9.84
C GLU A 188 16.64 -14.66 -8.39
N GLY A 189 16.84 -15.70 -7.58
CA GLY A 189 17.32 -15.52 -6.21
C GLY A 189 16.28 -15.06 -5.19
N LEU A 190 14.99 -15.11 -5.51
CA LEU A 190 13.94 -14.81 -4.53
C LEU A 190 13.96 -15.84 -3.40
N PHE A 191 14.07 -15.37 -2.17
CA PHE A 191 14.05 -16.20 -0.96
C PHE A 191 12.98 -15.73 0.01
N TRP A 192 12.49 -16.65 0.83
CA TRP A 192 11.43 -16.38 1.82
C TRP A 192 10.18 -15.72 1.22
N VAL A 193 9.84 -16.08 -0.01
CA VAL A 193 8.59 -15.65 -0.65
C VAL A 193 7.41 -16.16 0.16
N MET A 194 6.50 -15.27 0.51
CA MET A 194 5.37 -15.59 1.39
C MET A 194 4.05 -15.52 0.65
N PRO A 195 3.12 -16.48 0.90
CA PRO A 195 1.76 -16.42 0.37
C PRO A 195 1.06 -15.13 0.78
N THR A 196 0.29 -14.56 -0.13
CA THR A 196 -0.46 -13.31 0.06
C THR A 196 -1.39 -13.35 1.27
N GLU A 197 -2.05 -14.49 1.53
CA GLU A 197 -2.99 -14.66 2.64
C GLU A 197 -2.28 -14.53 4.01
N LYS A 198 -1.08 -15.13 4.14
CA LYS A 198 -0.28 -14.99 5.36
C LYS A 198 0.20 -13.56 5.58
N VAL A 199 0.50 -12.86 4.50
CA VAL A 199 0.88 -11.44 4.52
C VAL A 199 -0.32 -10.59 4.94
N ALA A 200 -1.50 -10.81 4.34
CA ALA A 200 -2.74 -10.10 4.65
C ALA A 200 -3.12 -10.22 6.13
N LEU A 201 -3.04 -11.41 6.71
CA LEU A 201 -3.28 -11.65 8.15
C LEU A 201 -2.33 -10.84 9.06
N GLN A 202 -1.05 -10.72 8.68
CA GLN A 202 -0.09 -9.95 9.46
C GLN A 202 -0.32 -8.45 9.31
N ILE A 203 -0.69 -7.98 8.11
CA ILE A 203 -1.06 -6.58 7.85
C ILE A 203 -2.31 -6.20 8.65
N ALA A 204 -3.38 -6.99 8.58
CA ALA A 204 -4.61 -6.74 9.33
C ALA A 204 -4.35 -6.68 10.85
N ARG A 205 -3.48 -7.55 11.36
CA ARG A 205 -3.06 -7.52 12.77
C ARG A 205 -2.25 -6.25 13.11
N ALA A 206 -1.40 -5.76 12.20
CA ALA A 206 -0.64 -4.54 12.39
C ALA A 206 -1.55 -3.31 12.40
N ILE A 207 -2.52 -3.24 11.49
CA ILE A 207 -3.55 -2.19 11.42
C ILE A 207 -4.38 -2.19 12.72
N ARG A 208 -4.92 -3.33 13.13
CA ARG A 208 -5.70 -3.45 14.37
C ARG A 208 -4.92 -2.98 15.60
N ARG A 209 -3.61 -3.21 15.63
CA ARG A 209 -2.71 -2.78 16.71
C ARG A 209 -2.17 -1.36 16.54
N ARG A 210 -2.60 -0.63 15.52
CA ARG A 210 -2.17 0.74 15.21
C ARG A 210 -0.65 0.90 15.19
N ARG A 211 0.05 -0.08 14.60
CA ARG A 211 1.51 -0.07 14.51
C ARG A 211 1.99 1.06 13.60
N SER A 212 2.95 1.86 14.04
CA SER A 212 3.55 2.91 13.19
C SER A 212 4.32 2.33 12.01
N VAL A 213 5.04 1.21 12.23
CA VAL A 213 5.79 0.47 11.20
C VAL A 213 5.57 -1.02 11.41
N ALA A 214 5.33 -1.73 10.33
CA ALA A 214 5.15 -3.18 10.34
C ALA A 214 5.99 -3.85 9.23
N VAL A 215 7.11 -4.45 9.61
CA VAL A 215 7.88 -5.33 8.70
C VAL A 215 7.17 -6.67 8.61
N VAL A 216 6.76 -7.04 7.40
CA VAL A 216 5.99 -8.24 7.07
C VAL A 216 6.77 -9.03 6.01
N THR A 217 7.14 -10.28 6.24
CA THR A 217 6.85 -11.11 7.38
C THR A 217 7.92 -10.96 8.48
N LYS A 218 7.72 -11.63 9.61
CA LYS A 218 8.65 -11.51 10.75
C LYS A 218 10.10 -11.89 10.40
N ARG A 219 10.32 -12.80 9.44
CA ARG A 219 11.65 -13.25 8.97
C ARG A 219 12.45 -12.12 8.35
N TRP A 220 11.79 -11.12 7.76
CA TRP A 220 12.43 -9.95 7.15
C TRP A 220 12.91 -8.89 8.16
N ARG A 221 12.52 -9.00 9.44
CA ARG A 221 12.93 -8.03 10.47
C ARG A 221 14.44 -7.95 10.70
N PRO A 222 15.17 -9.07 10.81
CA PRO A 222 16.63 -9.03 10.93
C PRO A 222 17.29 -8.40 9.70
N ILE A 223 16.85 -8.77 8.48
CA ILE A 223 17.37 -8.20 7.23
C ILE A 223 17.08 -6.70 7.16
N HIS A 224 15.83 -6.30 7.44
CA HIS A 224 15.45 -4.89 7.48
C HIS A 224 16.30 -4.09 8.49
N PHE A 225 16.57 -4.67 9.67
CA PHE A 225 17.43 -4.03 10.67
C PHE A 225 18.87 -3.93 10.16
N LEU A 226 19.41 -5.01 9.62
CA LEU A 226 20.77 -5.04 9.08
C LEU A 226 20.94 -4.01 7.95
N TRP A 227 20.06 -4.01 6.95
CA TRP A 227 20.12 -3.07 5.82
C TRP A 227 20.07 -1.61 6.26
N ARG A 228 19.25 -1.31 7.27
CA ARG A 228 19.16 0.06 7.81
C ARG A 228 20.46 0.56 8.43
N HIS A 229 21.24 -0.32 9.06
CA HIS A 229 22.44 0.04 9.84
C HIS A 229 23.74 -0.34 9.14
N LEU A 230 23.68 -1.06 8.03
CA LEU A 230 24.86 -1.48 7.28
C LEU A 230 25.60 -0.23 6.73
N PRO A 231 26.91 -0.07 6.99
CA PRO A 231 27.68 1.04 6.41
C PRO A 231 27.64 1.01 4.88
N ARG A 232 27.64 2.18 4.25
CA ARG A 232 27.54 2.29 2.78
C ARG A 232 28.65 1.52 2.07
N PHE A 233 29.91 1.68 2.53
CA PHE A 233 31.07 1.01 1.92
C PHE A 233 31.01 -0.52 1.96
N VAL A 234 30.21 -1.09 2.85
CA VAL A 234 29.95 -2.54 2.87
C VAL A 234 28.85 -2.89 1.89
N TYR A 235 27.75 -2.11 1.90
CA TYR A 235 26.61 -2.35 1.00
C TYR A 235 26.99 -2.23 -0.48
N ASP A 236 27.82 -1.24 -0.81
CA ASP A 236 28.27 -0.97 -2.19
C ASP A 236 29.14 -2.09 -2.79
N ARG A 237 29.56 -3.08 -1.96
CA ARG A 237 30.35 -4.26 -2.38
C ARG A 237 29.55 -5.55 -2.44
N LEU A 238 28.29 -5.53 -2.04
CA LEU A 238 27.37 -6.65 -2.11
C LEU A 238 26.61 -6.66 -3.44
#